data_44b70e90807b2bb99b25ef0d246a6c90
#
_entry.id   44b70e90807b2bb99b25ef0d246a6c90
#
_cell.length_a   1.000
_cell.length_b   1.000
_cell.length_c   1.000
_cell.angle_alpha   90.00
_cell.angle_beta   90.00
_cell.angle_gamma   90.00
#
_symmetry.space_group_name_H-M   'P 1'
#
loop_
_entity.id
_entity.type
_entity.pdbx_description
1 polymer ?
#
loop_
_entity_poly.entity_id
_entity_poly.type
_entity_poly.pdbx_seq_one_letter_code
_entity_poly.pdbx_strand_id
1 'polypeptide(L)'
;KPLTLPSPGVYRDLADRNKAFEESLAELERILNEEGDEITALVMEPLVQAAAGMLVMPHGYLKRVRELTAKHDVFLIVDEVATGFGRTGKFFACEHEDVAPDFMTLSKGITGGYMPLAATLTTQRIFDAFLGTFEEKKTFYHGHSYTGNALACAVALASLKVFREEKVIEG
;
A
#
# COMPACT_ATOMS: atom_id res chain seq x y z
N LYS A 1 -8.54 -19.29 -3.01
CA LYS A 1 -9.05 -18.31 -3.99
C LYS A 1 -9.03 -16.95 -3.31
N PRO A 2 -8.53 -15.87 -3.95
CA PRO A 2 -8.55 -14.55 -3.32
C PRO A 2 -10.01 -14.14 -3.03
N LEU A 3 -10.22 -13.56 -1.85
CA LEU A 3 -11.46 -12.89 -1.48
C LEU A 3 -11.42 -11.45 -2.00
N THR A 4 -12.56 -10.90 -2.34
CA THR A 4 -12.68 -9.51 -2.82
C THR A 4 -13.74 -8.77 -2.02
N LEU A 5 -13.43 -7.52 -1.66
CA LEU A 5 -14.37 -6.63 -0.99
C LEU A 5 -15.07 -5.73 -2.01
N PRO A 6 -16.32 -5.32 -1.75
CA PRO A 6 -16.95 -4.24 -2.50
C PRO A 6 -16.10 -2.96 -2.37
N SER A 7 -15.90 -2.23 -3.47
CA SER A 7 -15.20 -0.95 -3.41
C SER A 7 -16.04 0.09 -2.66
N PRO A 8 -15.48 0.80 -1.68
CA PRO A 8 -16.17 1.90 -1.00
C PRO A 8 -16.22 3.18 -1.86
N GLY A 9 -15.51 3.20 -2.98
CA GLY A 9 -15.44 4.34 -3.90
C GLY A 9 -16.64 4.37 -4.86
N VAL A 10 -17.49 5.43 -4.74
CA VAL A 10 -18.62 5.65 -5.65
C VAL A 10 -18.54 7.07 -6.21
N TYR A 11 -18.82 7.22 -7.53
CA TYR A 11 -18.66 8.51 -8.21
C TYR A 11 -19.81 9.50 -8.03
N ARG A 12 -21.04 9.05 -7.78
CA ARG A 12 -22.22 9.81 -8.18
C ARG A 12 -23.02 10.49 -7.09
N ASP A 13 -23.00 10.02 -5.85
CA ASP A 13 -23.78 10.59 -4.76
C ASP A 13 -23.06 10.46 -3.41
N LEU A 14 -23.15 11.50 -2.56
CA LEU A 14 -22.58 11.46 -1.20
C LEU A 14 -23.30 10.45 -0.30
N ALA A 15 -24.61 10.26 -0.48
CA ALA A 15 -25.38 9.25 0.25
C ALA A 15 -24.92 7.83 -0.14
N ASP A 16 -24.68 7.58 -1.40
CA ASP A 16 -24.17 6.31 -1.91
C ASP A 16 -22.75 6.03 -1.40
N ARG A 17 -21.92 7.07 -1.22
CA ARG A 17 -20.56 6.93 -0.66
C ARG A 17 -20.60 6.44 0.78
N ASN A 18 -21.43 7.03 1.63
CA ASN A 18 -21.54 6.61 3.02
C ASN A 18 -22.06 5.17 3.12
N LYS A 19 -23.04 4.82 2.31
CA LYS A 19 -23.55 3.45 2.25
C LYS A 19 -22.49 2.47 1.79
N ALA A 20 -21.79 2.75 0.70
CA ALA A 20 -20.72 1.91 0.18
C ALA A 20 -19.55 1.73 1.17
N PHE A 21 -19.22 2.80 1.92
CA PHE A 21 -18.25 2.78 3.01
C PHE A 21 -18.65 1.79 4.10
N GLU A 22 -19.86 1.92 4.63
CA GLU A 22 -20.35 1.06 5.69
C GLU A 22 -20.52 -0.41 5.23
N GLU A 23 -21.06 -0.63 4.03
CA GLU A 23 -21.21 -1.95 3.46
C GLU A 23 -19.86 -2.66 3.25
N SER A 24 -18.85 -1.94 2.76
CA SER A 24 -17.50 -2.49 2.54
C SER A 24 -16.82 -2.85 3.87
N LEU A 25 -16.94 -2.00 4.89
CA LEU A 25 -16.38 -2.28 6.21
C LEU A 25 -17.12 -3.42 6.93
N ALA A 26 -18.44 -3.46 6.83
CA ALA A 26 -19.24 -4.54 7.41
C ALA A 26 -18.89 -5.90 6.79
N GLU A 27 -18.68 -5.93 5.48
CA GLU A 27 -18.25 -7.14 4.79
C GLU A 27 -16.83 -7.54 5.18
N LEU A 28 -15.91 -6.58 5.29
CA LEU A 28 -14.56 -6.85 5.80
C LEU A 28 -14.60 -7.43 7.21
N GLU A 29 -15.35 -6.82 8.11
CA GLU A 29 -15.46 -7.31 9.50
C GLU A 29 -16.09 -8.69 9.55
N ARG A 30 -17.12 -8.97 8.73
CA ARG A 30 -17.72 -10.31 8.62
C ARG A 30 -16.67 -11.34 8.18
N ILE A 31 -15.94 -11.07 7.09
CA ILE A 31 -14.91 -11.98 6.57
C ILE A 31 -13.82 -12.23 7.61
N LEU A 32 -13.33 -11.18 8.26
CA LEU A 32 -12.28 -11.33 9.27
C LEU A 32 -12.76 -12.09 10.51
N ASN A 33 -14.03 -11.97 10.91
CA ASN A 33 -14.58 -12.75 12.01
C ASN A 33 -14.81 -14.23 11.66
N GLU A 34 -15.16 -14.53 10.41
CA GLU A 34 -15.49 -15.89 9.97
C GLU A 34 -14.26 -16.67 9.48
N GLU A 35 -13.33 -16.00 8.79
CA GLU A 35 -12.22 -16.62 8.06
C GLU A 35 -10.84 -15.98 8.39
N GLY A 36 -10.75 -15.07 9.38
CA GLY A 36 -9.55 -14.31 9.66
C GLY A 36 -8.28 -15.15 9.87
N ASP A 37 -8.42 -16.30 10.50
CA ASP A 37 -7.31 -17.24 10.74
C ASP A 37 -6.71 -17.83 9.43
N GLU A 38 -7.45 -17.80 8.34
CA GLU A 38 -7.01 -18.26 7.02
C GLU A 38 -6.49 -17.12 6.13
N ILE A 39 -6.63 -15.85 6.58
CA ILE A 39 -6.26 -14.67 5.81
C ILE A 39 -4.91 -14.15 6.26
N THR A 40 -3.91 -14.19 5.39
CA THR A 40 -2.58 -13.68 5.68
C THR A 40 -2.51 -12.15 5.54
N ALA A 41 -3.13 -11.59 4.50
CA ALA A 41 -3.01 -10.17 4.21
C ALA A 41 -4.24 -9.61 3.47
N LEU A 42 -4.48 -8.31 3.68
CA LEU A 42 -5.37 -7.49 2.87
C LEU A 42 -4.54 -6.53 2.03
N VAL A 43 -4.84 -6.46 0.73
CA VAL A 43 -4.15 -5.56 -0.22
C VAL A 43 -5.12 -4.50 -0.70
N MET A 44 -4.70 -3.24 -0.69
CA MET A 44 -5.49 -2.13 -1.21
C MET A 44 -4.64 -0.95 -1.70
N GLU A 45 -5.18 -0.17 -2.65
CA GLU A 45 -4.66 1.17 -2.96
C GLU A 45 -5.22 2.17 -1.94
N PRO A 46 -4.42 3.08 -1.37
CA PRO A 46 -4.89 4.08 -0.39
C PRO A 46 -5.56 5.26 -1.10
N LEU A 47 -6.62 5.79 -0.55
CA LEU A 47 -7.37 6.98 -0.96
C LEU A 47 -7.98 6.92 -2.37
N VAL A 48 -7.29 6.33 -3.35
CA VAL A 48 -7.74 6.29 -4.75
C VAL A 48 -7.39 4.93 -5.38
N GLN A 49 -8.39 4.19 -5.83
CA GLN A 49 -8.20 3.04 -6.69
C GLN A 49 -7.98 3.52 -8.14
N ALA A 50 -6.72 3.73 -8.50
CA ALA A 50 -6.36 4.31 -9.79
C ALA A 50 -6.70 3.38 -10.95
N ALA A 51 -6.34 2.10 -10.85
CA ALA A 51 -6.56 1.11 -11.89
C ALA A 51 -8.06 0.79 -12.12
N ALA A 52 -8.90 0.97 -11.11
CA ALA A 52 -10.35 0.80 -11.20
C ALA A 52 -11.07 1.99 -11.85
N GLY A 53 -10.35 3.01 -12.31
CA GLY A 53 -10.91 4.20 -12.94
C GLY A 53 -10.92 5.43 -12.02
N MET A 54 -9.91 5.59 -11.18
CA MET A 54 -9.76 6.73 -10.26
C MET A 54 -10.90 6.82 -9.23
N LEU A 55 -11.30 5.70 -8.65
CA LEU A 55 -12.31 5.66 -7.60
C LEU A 55 -11.74 6.27 -6.32
N VAL A 56 -12.27 7.40 -5.89
CA VAL A 56 -11.85 8.07 -4.66
C VAL A 56 -12.55 7.41 -3.47
N MET A 57 -11.76 6.98 -2.50
CA MET A 57 -12.25 6.38 -1.27
C MET A 57 -12.78 7.44 -0.30
N PRO A 58 -13.79 7.13 0.51
CA PRO A 58 -14.20 8.00 1.61
C PRO A 58 -13.07 8.18 2.62
N HIS A 59 -12.95 9.38 3.18
CA HIS A 59 -11.99 9.66 4.26
C HIS A 59 -12.27 8.78 5.48
N GLY A 60 -11.21 8.28 6.10
CA GLY A 60 -11.27 7.38 7.26
C GLY A 60 -11.37 5.89 6.90
N TYR A 61 -11.57 5.55 5.64
CA TYR A 61 -11.69 4.14 5.21
C TYR A 61 -10.39 3.35 5.46
N LEU A 62 -9.27 3.87 5.04
CA LEU A 62 -7.96 3.21 5.22
C LEU A 62 -7.66 3.00 6.71
N LYS A 63 -7.95 4.00 7.55
CA LYS A 63 -7.78 3.90 9.00
C LYS A 63 -8.63 2.79 9.61
N ARG A 64 -9.90 2.70 9.22
CA ARG A 64 -10.80 1.63 9.69
C ARG A 64 -10.33 0.25 9.23
N VAL A 65 -9.87 0.13 7.99
CA VAL A 65 -9.28 -1.12 7.48
C VAL A 65 -8.04 -1.50 8.32
N ARG A 66 -7.15 -0.53 8.63
CA ARG A 66 -5.97 -0.79 9.47
C ARG A 66 -6.35 -1.28 10.87
N GLU A 67 -7.36 -0.67 11.49
CA GLU A 67 -7.86 -1.08 12.81
C GLU A 67 -8.39 -2.53 12.80
N LEU A 68 -9.17 -2.87 11.78
CA LEU A 68 -9.73 -4.22 11.62
C LEU A 68 -8.64 -5.26 11.33
N THR A 69 -7.73 -4.98 10.40
CA THR A 69 -6.63 -5.92 10.08
C THR A 69 -5.71 -6.14 11.27
N ALA A 70 -5.41 -5.08 12.05
CA ALA A 70 -4.61 -5.20 13.27
C ALA A 70 -5.30 -6.03 14.37
N LYS A 71 -6.61 -5.87 14.53
CA LYS A 71 -7.43 -6.64 15.50
C LYS A 71 -7.38 -8.14 15.23
N HIS A 72 -7.29 -8.54 13.95
CA HIS A 72 -7.32 -9.93 13.50
C HIS A 72 -5.94 -10.49 13.12
N ASP A 73 -4.85 -9.78 13.44
CA ASP A 73 -3.45 -10.14 13.07
C ASP A 73 -3.25 -10.42 11.56
N VAL A 74 -3.99 -9.70 10.72
CA VAL A 74 -3.90 -9.75 9.26
C VAL A 74 -3.00 -8.62 8.78
N PHE A 75 -2.02 -8.92 7.90
CA PHE A 75 -1.15 -7.88 7.35
C PHE A 75 -1.91 -6.93 6.43
N LEU A 76 -1.61 -5.64 6.54
CA LEU A 76 -2.07 -4.62 5.61
C LEU A 76 -0.98 -4.31 4.59
N ILE A 77 -1.26 -4.55 3.31
CA ILE A 77 -0.41 -4.21 2.17
C ILE A 77 -1.05 -3.01 1.46
N VAL A 78 -0.34 -1.89 1.42
CA VAL A 78 -0.82 -0.67 0.76
C VAL A 78 -0.06 -0.46 -0.55
N ASP A 79 -0.79 -0.37 -1.65
CA ASP A 79 -0.24 -0.10 -2.97
C ASP A 79 -0.18 1.41 -3.24
N GLU A 80 0.99 2.00 -3.02
CA GLU A 80 1.28 3.42 -3.27
C GLU A 80 1.90 3.67 -4.67
N VAL A 81 1.83 2.71 -5.56
CA VAL A 81 2.39 2.83 -6.91
C VAL A 81 1.83 4.02 -7.67
N ALA A 82 0.53 4.32 -7.51
CA ALA A 82 -0.12 5.47 -8.16
C ALA A 82 -0.20 6.71 -7.27
N THR A 83 -0.29 6.53 -5.95
CA THR A 83 -0.60 7.59 -4.98
C THR A 83 0.62 8.18 -4.29
N GLY A 84 1.74 7.46 -4.27
CA GLY A 84 2.97 7.90 -3.63
C GLY A 84 3.68 9.05 -4.33
N PHE A 85 4.73 9.52 -3.70
CA PHE A 85 5.62 10.58 -4.20
C PHE A 85 4.91 11.90 -4.49
N GLY A 86 4.09 12.36 -3.54
CA GLY A 86 3.46 13.67 -3.60
C GLY A 86 2.17 13.77 -4.39
N ARG A 87 1.71 12.69 -5.03
CA ARG A 87 0.52 12.69 -5.89
C ARG A 87 -0.73 13.20 -5.18
N THR A 88 -0.86 12.98 -3.88
CA THR A 88 -2.02 13.37 -3.06
C THR A 88 -1.75 14.56 -2.14
N GLY A 89 -0.57 15.20 -2.25
CA GLY A 89 -0.18 16.33 -1.41
C GLY A 89 0.60 15.94 -0.15
N LYS A 90 0.75 14.63 0.12
CA LYS A 90 1.71 14.08 1.09
C LYS A 90 2.69 13.16 0.39
N PHE A 91 3.83 12.82 1.02
CA PHE A 91 4.81 11.95 0.37
C PHE A 91 4.20 10.59 0.05
N PHE A 92 3.44 10.02 0.99
CA PHE A 92 2.60 8.84 0.78
C PHE A 92 1.14 9.14 1.14
N ALA A 93 0.20 8.54 0.41
CA ALA A 93 -1.22 8.76 0.63
C ALA A 93 -1.70 8.24 1.99
N CYS A 94 -1.11 7.15 2.50
CA CYS A 94 -1.43 6.61 3.82
C CYS A 94 -1.17 7.60 4.98
N GLU A 95 -0.30 8.61 4.79
CA GLU A 95 -0.05 9.66 5.77
C GLU A 95 -1.25 10.57 6.03
N HIS A 96 -2.22 10.64 5.10
CA HIS A 96 -3.44 11.45 5.31
C HIS A 96 -4.32 10.93 6.45
N GLU A 97 -4.22 9.65 6.75
CA GLU A 97 -5.00 8.99 7.79
C GLU A 97 -4.13 8.42 8.93
N ASP A 98 -2.85 8.83 8.98
CA ASP A 98 -1.86 8.37 9.97
C ASP A 98 -1.73 6.84 10.02
N VAL A 99 -1.82 6.18 8.88
CA VAL A 99 -1.73 4.71 8.76
C VAL A 99 -0.32 4.29 8.38
N ALA A 100 0.27 3.41 9.20
CA ALA A 100 1.48 2.67 8.87
C ALA A 100 1.11 1.24 8.46
N PRO A 101 1.27 0.87 7.18
CA PRO A 101 1.01 -0.49 6.71
C PRO A 101 2.15 -1.45 7.10
N ASP A 102 1.90 -2.75 7.02
CA ASP A 102 2.93 -3.77 7.19
C ASP A 102 3.82 -3.89 5.95
N PHE A 103 3.24 -3.69 4.77
CA PHE A 103 3.95 -3.59 3.49
C PHE A 103 3.44 -2.40 2.68
N MET A 104 4.36 -1.78 1.93
CA MET A 104 4.04 -0.71 0.99
C MET A 104 4.72 -0.98 -0.34
N THR A 105 3.95 -1.01 -1.44
CA THR A 105 4.50 -1.16 -2.77
C THR A 105 4.66 0.19 -3.45
N LEU A 106 5.82 0.41 -4.07
CA LEU A 106 6.24 1.67 -4.69
C LEU A 106 6.71 1.44 -6.11
N SER A 107 6.38 2.36 -7.02
CA SER A 107 6.90 2.40 -8.37
C SER A 107 6.69 3.80 -8.97
N LYS A 108 6.57 3.93 -10.28
CA LYS A 108 6.27 5.17 -11.01
C LYS A 108 7.05 6.40 -10.51
N GLY A 109 6.51 7.11 -9.52
CA GLY A 109 7.10 8.32 -8.95
C GLY A 109 8.49 8.11 -8.32
N ILE A 110 8.85 6.90 -7.92
CA ILE A 110 10.14 6.61 -7.31
C ILE A 110 11.33 7.03 -8.18
N THR A 111 11.18 6.96 -9.49
CA THR A 111 12.20 7.36 -10.48
C THR A 111 11.83 8.65 -11.24
N GLY A 112 10.76 9.35 -10.84
CA GLY A 112 10.23 10.47 -11.61
C GLY A 112 9.80 10.11 -13.04
N GLY A 113 9.58 8.83 -13.32
CA GLY A 113 9.18 8.31 -14.64
C GLY A 113 10.33 8.04 -15.60
N TYR A 114 11.60 8.27 -15.22
CA TYR A 114 12.73 8.07 -16.11
C TYR A 114 13.14 6.62 -16.33
N MET A 115 12.97 5.78 -15.33
CA MET A 115 13.36 4.36 -15.39
C MET A 115 12.30 3.45 -14.73
N PRO A 116 12.09 2.23 -15.26
CA PRO A 116 11.25 1.25 -14.60
C PRO A 116 11.96 0.75 -13.32
N LEU A 117 11.32 0.96 -12.18
CA LEU A 117 11.75 0.45 -10.88
C LEU A 117 10.52 0.28 -10.00
N ALA A 118 10.54 -0.76 -9.19
CA ALA A 118 9.61 -0.96 -8.10
C ALA A 118 10.36 -1.34 -6.83
N ALA A 119 9.78 -1.00 -5.69
CA ALA A 119 10.29 -1.39 -4.38
C ALA A 119 9.12 -1.80 -3.49
N THR A 120 9.37 -2.74 -2.60
CA THR A 120 8.46 -3.08 -1.51
C THR A 120 9.14 -2.74 -0.20
N LEU A 121 8.53 -1.87 0.57
CA LEU A 121 8.95 -1.57 1.93
C LEU A 121 8.19 -2.46 2.90
N THR A 122 8.84 -2.81 4.01
CA THR A 122 8.22 -3.58 5.09
C THR A 122 8.79 -3.17 6.44
N THR A 123 8.18 -3.65 7.51
CA THR A 123 8.66 -3.40 8.87
C THR A 123 9.90 -4.24 9.18
N GLN A 124 10.73 -3.77 10.12
CA GLN A 124 11.90 -4.52 10.58
C GLN A 124 11.52 -5.92 11.09
N ARG A 125 10.41 -6.04 11.82
CA ARG A 125 9.90 -7.32 12.31
C ARG A 125 9.69 -8.35 11.20
N ILE A 126 9.13 -7.91 10.08
CA ILE A 126 8.85 -8.80 8.92
C ILE A 126 10.17 -9.13 8.20
N PHE A 127 11.04 -8.13 8.01
CA PHE A 127 12.36 -8.35 7.41
C PHE A 127 13.18 -9.37 8.21
N ASP A 128 13.20 -9.26 9.52
CA ASP A 128 13.95 -10.16 10.42
C ASP A 128 13.47 -11.62 10.33
N ALA A 129 12.20 -11.84 10.00
CA ALA A 129 11.67 -13.19 9.80
C ALA A 129 12.30 -13.95 8.62
N PHE A 130 12.89 -13.22 7.65
CA PHE A 130 13.60 -13.79 6.51
C PHE A 130 15.11 -13.93 6.75
N LEU A 131 15.60 -13.47 7.89
CA LEU A 131 17.01 -13.63 8.27
C LEU A 131 17.22 -14.97 8.97
N GLY A 132 18.31 -15.66 8.63
CA GLY A 132 18.65 -16.94 9.23
C GLY A 132 19.88 -17.55 8.60
N THR A 133 20.28 -18.73 9.12
CA THR A 133 21.35 -19.51 8.52
C THR A 133 20.88 -20.18 7.23
N PHE A 134 21.81 -20.68 6.42
CA PHE A 134 21.48 -21.42 5.20
C PHE A 134 20.60 -22.64 5.47
N GLU A 135 20.81 -23.31 6.59
CA GLU A 135 20.10 -24.51 7.02
C GLU A 135 18.64 -24.21 7.39
N GLU A 136 18.36 -23.03 7.93
CA GLU A 136 17.02 -22.60 8.32
C GLU A 136 16.11 -22.28 7.13
N LYS A 137 16.68 -22.04 5.95
CA LYS A 137 15.97 -21.76 4.68
C LYS A 137 14.92 -20.66 4.78
N LYS A 138 15.19 -19.63 5.59
CA LYS A 138 14.30 -18.48 5.79
C LYS A 138 14.38 -17.42 4.70
N THR A 139 15.33 -17.54 3.79
CA THR A 139 15.55 -16.55 2.71
C THR A 139 14.30 -16.36 1.87
N PHE A 140 13.97 -15.11 1.59
CA PHE A 140 12.92 -14.75 0.65
C PHE A 140 13.40 -15.01 -0.79
N TYR A 141 13.07 -16.17 -1.34
CA TYR A 141 13.48 -16.61 -2.67
C TYR A 141 12.64 -15.94 -3.76
N HIS A 142 12.73 -14.62 -3.87
CA HIS A 142 12.02 -13.86 -4.89
C HIS A 142 12.97 -12.88 -5.58
N GLY A 143 12.87 -12.83 -6.90
CA GLY A 143 13.65 -11.91 -7.72
C GLY A 143 13.57 -12.26 -9.19
N HIS A 144 14.17 -11.41 -10.00
CA HIS A 144 14.38 -11.63 -11.44
C HIS A 144 15.73 -11.05 -11.87
N SER A 145 16.14 -11.30 -13.10
CA SER A 145 17.48 -10.91 -13.62
C SER A 145 17.80 -9.41 -13.48
N TYR A 146 16.80 -8.55 -13.39
CA TYR A 146 16.96 -7.10 -13.29
C TYR A 146 16.71 -6.55 -11.88
N THR A 147 16.56 -7.40 -10.88
CA THR A 147 16.43 -6.99 -9.47
C THR A 147 17.67 -6.21 -9.04
N GLY A 148 17.48 -5.08 -8.38
CA GLY A 148 18.58 -4.22 -7.93
C GLY A 148 19.34 -3.52 -9.07
N ASN A 149 18.67 -3.24 -10.22
CA ASN A 149 19.27 -2.52 -11.33
C ASN A 149 19.94 -1.23 -10.86
N ALA A 150 21.28 -1.16 -10.95
CA ALA A 150 22.08 -0.07 -10.38
C ALA A 150 21.74 1.28 -11.02
N LEU A 151 21.45 1.33 -12.32
CA LEU A 151 21.08 2.56 -13.01
C LEU A 151 19.72 3.07 -12.50
N ALA A 152 18.72 2.21 -12.44
CA ALA A 152 17.39 2.59 -11.93
C ALA A 152 17.44 3.02 -10.45
N CYS A 153 18.25 2.34 -9.64
CA CYS A 153 18.48 2.74 -8.24
C CYS A 153 19.17 4.12 -8.13
N ALA A 154 20.14 4.41 -8.98
CA ALA A 154 20.78 5.72 -9.02
C ALA A 154 19.78 6.83 -9.40
N VAL A 155 18.89 6.57 -10.38
CA VAL A 155 17.83 7.51 -10.76
C VAL A 155 16.84 7.70 -9.61
N ALA A 156 16.45 6.64 -8.91
CA ALA A 156 15.57 6.76 -7.75
C ALA A 156 16.22 7.61 -6.64
N LEU A 157 17.49 7.39 -6.33
CA LEU A 157 18.21 8.20 -5.35
C LEU A 157 18.27 9.68 -5.76
N ALA A 158 18.51 9.97 -7.04
CA ALA A 158 18.49 11.33 -7.57
C ALA A 158 17.09 11.97 -7.45
N SER A 159 16.02 11.23 -7.77
CA SER A 159 14.64 11.68 -7.60
C SER A 159 14.33 12.01 -6.14
N LEU A 160 14.66 11.13 -5.20
CA LEU A 160 14.48 11.37 -3.77
C LEU A 160 15.28 12.55 -3.25
N LYS A 161 16.48 12.79 -3.82
CA LYS A 161 17.28 13.95 -3.50
C LYS A 161 16.58 15.26 -3.92
N VAL A 162 16.00 15.31 -5.13
CA VAL A 162 15.21 16.46 -5.61
C VAL A 162 14.02 16.72 -4.69
N PHE A 163 13.25 15.68 -4.33
CA PHE A 163 12.13 15.82 -3.39
C PHE A 163 12.54 16.52 -2.09
N ARG A 164 13.68 16.13 -1.53
CA ARG A 164 14.18 16.68 -0.27
C ARG A 164 14.75 18.09 -0.42
N GLU A 165 15.59 18.34 -1.44
CA GLU A 165 16.32 19.59 -1.58
C GLU A 165 15.44 20.72 -2.11
N GLU A 166 14.50 20.42 -3.00
CA GLU A 166 13.57 21.38 -3.57
C GLU A 166 12.23 21.44 -2.81
N LYS A 167 12.09 20.67 -1.74
CA LYS A 167 10.88 20.64 -0.89
C LYS A 167 9.60 20.45 -1.70
N VAL A 168 9.63 19.55 -2.66
CA VAL A 168 8.57 19.36 -3.68
C VAL A 168 7.16 19.16 -3.07
N ILE A 169 7.08 18.61 -1.85
CA ILE A 169 5.79 18.37 -1.18
C ILE A 169 5.31 19.63 -0.43
N GLU A 170 6.22 20.51 -0.02
CA GLU A 170 5.91 21.69 0.80
C GLU A 170 5.57 22.93 -0.04
N GLY A 171 5.91 22.92 -1.32
CA GLY A 171 5.67 24.00 -2.30
C GLY A 171 4.34 23.84 -3.00
#